data_3b26ee49ebab3274291979b5c7d81be2
#
_entry.id   3b26ee49ebab3274291979b5c7d81be2
#
_cell.length_a   1.000
_cell.length_b   1.000
_cell.length_c   1.000
_cell.angle_alpha   90.00
_cell.angle_beta   90.00
_cell.angle_gamma   90.00
#
_symmetry.space_group_name_H-M   'P 1'
#
loop_
_entity.id
_entity.type
_entity.pdbx_description
1 polymer ?
#
loop_
_entity_poly.entity_id
_entity_poly.type
_entity_poly.pdbx_seq_one_letter_code
_entity_poly.pdbx_strand_id
1 'polypeptide(L)'
;MAINNILLVTRYGSSEARDIARKVAEIVQKKGANVYTVSPLSFDKSKELDSEEELKDIPLDLAIGVGGDGTVLRAVRWMRNSVPVFSIKLAGSRGILAETTPEEVESALDRIFANSFYLEKRMRVYASIDGLASSPALNEILINRMTLTRTPTYTIRFAHDELSQRMDGVLVSTPTGSTGHSFSLGGPVLHEGLDALVITPLGSVNRMPQLVVPNEQIEVRSNDEASIIVDGQSAFEIKSNQNIKIARYQHDAVFLRFETKGLRQLAKLGY
;
A
#
# COMPACT_ATOMS: atom_id res chain seq x y z
N MET A 1 12.71 -18.78 9.78
CA MET A 1 11.82 -17.88 10.56
C MET A 1 10.77 -18.74 11.22
N ALA A 2 10.57 -18.68 12.54
CA ALA A 2 9.43 -19.35 13.17
C ALA A 2 8.16 -18.52 12.87
N ILE A 3 7.08 -19.17 12.47
CA ILE A 3 5.81 -18.51 12.14
C ILE A 3 4.77 -18.99 13.17
N ASN A 4 4.53 -18.15 14.17
CA ASN A 4 3.66 -18.47 15.29
C ASN A 4 2.38 -17.63 15.29
N ASN A 5 2.44 -16.39 14.77
CA ASN A 5 1.32 -15.45 14.82
C ASN A 5 1.03 -14.90 13.41
N ILE A 6 -0.14 -15.22 12.88
CA ILE A 6 -0.54 -14.91 11.51
C ILE A 6 -1.79 -14.03 11.53
N LEU A 7 -1.72 -12.88 10.83
CA LEU A 7 -2.89 -12.06 10.56
C LEU A 7 -3.54 -12.51 9.25
N LEU A 8 -4.86 -12.71 9.25
CA LEU A 8 -5.65 -12.91 8.03
C LEU A 8 -6.42 -11.64 7.68
N VAL A 9 -6.30 -11.23 6.41
CA VAL A 9 -6.98 -10.07 5.84
C VAL A 9 -7.74 -10.50 4.58
N THR A 10 -9.04 -10.26 4.49
CA THR A 10 -9.85 -10.67 3.35
C THR A 10 -10.44 -9.50 2.61
N ARG A 11 -10.79 -9.69 1.33
CA ARG A 11 -11.61 -8.73 0.59
C ARG A 11 -12.95 -8.54 1.30
N TYR A 12 -13.34 -7.30 1.57
CA TYR A 12 -14.63 -6.98 2.18
C TYR A 12 -15.79 -7.46 1.31
N GLY A 13 -16.83 -8.01 1.96
CA GLY A 13 -18.06 -8.44 1.30
C GLY A 13 -17.95 -9.66 0.37
N SER A 14 -16.77 -10.32 0.30
CA SER A 14 -16.56 -11.49 -0.54
C SER A 14 -16.70 -12.78 0.27
N SER A 15 -17.73 -13.56 0.00
CA SER A 15 -17.91 -14.91 0.55
C SER A 15 -16.77 -15.85 0.13
N GLU A 16 -16.38 -15.80 -1.15
CA GLU A 16 -15.26 -16.58 -1.69
C GLU A 16 -13.97 -16.31 -0.91
N ALA A 17 -13.61 -15.02 -0.69
CA ALA A 17 -12.43 -14.66 0.11
C ALA A 17 -12.50 -15.20 1.53
N ARG A 18 -13.68 -15.17 2.14
CA ARG A 18 -13.90 -15.67 3.50
C ARG A 18 -13.75 -17.19 3.56
N ASP A 19 -14.25 -17.93 2.58
CA ASP A 19 -14.14 -19.39 2.55
C ASP A 19 -12.70 -19.86 2.33
N ILE A 20 -11.95 -19.19 1.45
CA ILE A 20 -10.52 -19.44 1.27
C ILE A 20 -9.75 -19.11 2.55
N ALA A 21 -10.02 -17.96 3.18
CA ALA A 21 -9.36 -17.57 4.43
C ALA A 21 -9.67 -18.53 5.58
N ARG A 22 -10.88 -19.11 5.64
CA ARG A 22 -11.23 -20.18 6.60
C ARG A 22 -10.35 -21.41 6.38
N LYS A 23 -10.20 -21.87 5.14
CA LYS A 23 -9.30 -22.98 4.79
C LYS A 23 -7.86 -22.67 5.20
N VAL A 24 -7.37 -21.45 4.94
CA VAL A 24 -6.04 -20.99 5.38
C VAL A 24 -5.92 -21.05 6.91
N ALA A 25 -6.91 -20.53 7.65
CA ALA A 25 -6.92 -20.55 9.11
C ALA A 25 -6.79 -21.98 9.65
N GLU A 26 -7.59 -22.91 9.13
CA GLU A 26 -7.55 -24.33 9.55
C GLU A 26 -6.18 -24.98 9.30
N ILE A 27 -5.55 -24.71 8.15
CA ILE A 27 -4.24 -25.26 7.81
C ILE A 27 -3.16 -24.71 8.73
N VAL A 28 -3.10 -23.38 8.93
CA VAL A 28 -2.04 -22.77 9.74
C VAL A 28 -2.21 -23.09 11.23
N GLN A 29 -3.44 -23.23 11.73
CA GLN A 29 -3.71 -23.69 13.09
C GLN A 29 -3.28 -25.16 13.31
N LYS A 30 -3.48 -26.05 12.33
CA LYS A 30 -2.96 -27.42 12.37
C LYS A 30 -1.43 -27.48 12.43
N LYS A 31 -0.75 -26.44 11.87
CA LYS A 31 0.71 -26.28 11.95
C LYS A 31 1.18 -25.59 13.24
N GLY A 32 0.26 -25.28 14.16
CA GLY A 32 0.56 -24.69 15.48
C GLY A 32 0.58 -23.16 15.53
N ALA A 33 0.20 -22.46 14.46
CA ALA A 33 0.17 -21.02 14.44
C ALA A 33 -1.13 -20.46 15.02
N ASN A 34 -1.04 -19.33 15.74
CA ASN A 34 -2.17 -18.52 16.14
C ASN A 34 -2.68 -17.70 14.97
N VAL A 35 -3.99 -17.58 14.83
CA VAL A 35 -4.64 -16.78 13.79
C VAL A 35 -5.28 -15.56 14.42
N TYR A 36 -4.95 -14.38 13.89
CA TYR A 36 -5.54 -13.10 14.24
C TYR A 36 -6.37 -12.58 13.07
N THR A 37 -7.48 -11.93 13.40
CA THR A 37 -8.36 -11.27 12.41
C THR A 37 -8.77 -9.91 12.96
N VAL A 38 -9.22 -9.01 12.10
CA VAL A 38 -9.81 -7.73 12.49
C VAL A 38 -11.29 -7.76 12.14
N SER A 39 -12.14 -7.33 13.07
CA SER A 39 -13.59 -7.28 12.90
C SER A 39 -14.02 -6.63 11.57
N PRO A 40 -15.03 -7.13 10.86
CA PRO A 40 -15.95 -8.22 11.23
C PRO A 40 -15.51 -9.62 10.74
N LEU A 41 -14.23 -9.89 10.58
CA LEU A 41 -13.72 -11.19 10.16
C LEU A 41 -13.41 -12.06 11.38
N SER A 42 -14.06 -13.22 11.48
CA SER A 42 -13.84 -14.18 12.55
C SER A 42 -13.90 -15.61 12.04
N PHE A 43 -13.09 -16.49 12.59
CA PHE A 43 -13.04 -17.92 12.30
C PHE A 43 -12.96 -18.72 13.61
N ASP A 44 -13.21 -20.03 13.52
CA ASP A 44 -13.03 -20.90 14.67
C ASP A 44 -11.58 -20.82 15.20
N LYS A 45 -11.43 -20.65 16.52
CA LYS A 45 -10.15 -20.49 17.21
C LYS A 45 -9.29 -19.31 16.74
N SER A 46 -9.83 -18.35 15.97
CA SER A 46 -9.13 -17.10 15.70
C SER A 46 -9.31 -16.10 16.84
N LYS A 47 -8.32 -15.23 17.03
CA LYS A 47 -8.40 -14.08 17.92
C LYS A 47 -8.86 -12.89 17.12
N GLU A 48 -10.12 -12.50 17.26
CA GLU A 48 -10.68 -11.32 16.62
C GLU A 48 -10.29 -10.06 17.41
N LEU A 49 -9.78 -9.06 16.70
CA LEU A 49 -9.46 -7.74 17.22
C LEU A 49 -10.57 -6.77 16.82
N ASP A 50 -10.88 -5.80 17.66
CA ASP A 50 -11.92 -4.81 17.37
C ASP A 50 -11.47 -3.82 16.30
N SER A 51 -10.17 -3.53 16.23
CA SER A 51 -9.60 -2.60 15.27
C SER A 51 -8.17 -2.96 14.86
N GLU A 52 -7.70 -2.35 13.74
CA GLU A 52 -6.30 -2.46 13.32
C GLU A 52 -5.30 -1.80 14.27
N GLU A 53 -5.75 -0.92 15.17
CA GLU A 53 -4.86 -0.28 16.14
C GLU A 53 -4.28 -1.27 17.15
N GLU A 54 -5.00 -2.35 17.46
CA GLU A 54 -4.54 -3.40 18.36
C GLU A 54 -3.41 -4.26 17.75
N LEU A 55 -3.26 -4.25 16.40
CA LEU A 55 -2.21 -5.01 15.72
C LEU A 55 -0.79 -4.58 16.13
N LYS A 56 -0.61 -3.34 16.59
CA LYS A 56 0.70 -2.83 17.02
C LYS A 56 1.27 -3.56 18.25
N ASP A 57 0.39 -4.14 19.07
CA ASP A 57 0.74 -4.84 20.31
C ASP A 57 0.90 -6.36 20.10
N ILE A 58 0.63 -6.85 18.88
CA ILE A 58 0.73 -8.26 18.51
C ILE A 58 2.06 -8.53 17.81
N PRO A 59 2.89 -9.47 18.30
CA PRO A 59 4.12 -9.87 17.62
C PRO A 59 3.79 -10.76 16.41
N LEU A 60 3.31 -10.14 15.32
CA LEU A 60 2.98 -10.84 14.08
C LEU A 60 4.24 -11.29 13.35
N ASP A 61 4.23 -12.52 12.83
CA ASP A 61 5.29 -13.08 12.00
C ASP A 61 4.94 -13.02 10.50
N LEU A 62 3.65 -13.03 10.15
CA LEU A 62 3.16 -13.05 8.78
C LEU A 62 1.76 -12.43 8.70
N ALA A 63 1.49 -11.66 7.66
CA ALA A 63 0.14 -11.30 7.26
C ALA A 63 -0.23 -12.02 5.96
N ILE A 64 -1.41 -12.64 5.91
CA ILE A 64 -1.92 -13.33 4.71
C ILE A 64 -3.14 -12.57 4.19
N GLY A 65 -3.03 -12.00 3.00
CA GLY A 65 -4.11 -11.31 2.31
C GLY A 65 -4.84 -12.23 1.32
N VAL A 66 -6.15 -12.36 1.43
CA VAL A 66 -6.99 -13.12 0.49
C VAL A 66 -7.87 -12.15 -0.28
N GLY A 67 -7.50 -11.85 -1.54
CA GLY A 67 -8.20 -10.85 -2.35
C GLY A 67 -7.40 -10.33 -3.53
N GLY A 68 -7.75 -9.13 -3.99
CA GLY A 68 -7.00 -8.38 -4.99
C GLY A 68 -6.00 -7.40 -4.36
N ASP A 69 -5.38 -6.55 -5.21
CA ASP A 69 -4.38 -5.57 -4.79
C ASP A 69 -4.87 -4.65 -3.65
N GLY A 70 -6.13 -4.23 -3.65
CA GLY A 70 -6.69 -3.42 -2.55
C GLY A 70 -6.67 -4.11 -1.18
N THR A 71 -6.81 -5.45 -1.13
CA THR A 71 -6.67 -6.23 0.11
C THR A 71 -5.21 -6.27 0.55
N VAL A 72 -4.29 -6.42 -0.40
CA VAL A 72 -2.84 -6.40 -0.13
C VAL A 72 -2.39 -5.03 0.37
N LEU A 73 -2.84 -3.94 -0.27
CA LEU A 73 -2.56 -2.56 0.19
C LEU A 73 -3.03 -2.34 1.63
N ARG A 74 -4.22 -2.86 1.98
CA ARG A 74 -4.72 -2.77 3.35
C ARG A 74 -3.87 -3.57 4.33
N ALA A 75 -3.50 -4.81 3.98
CA ALA A 75 -2.63 -5.63 4.82
C ALA A 75 -1.28 -4.95 5.04
N VAL A 76 -0.66 -4.42 3.97
CA VAL A 76 0.61 -3.67 4.04
C VAL A 76 0.50 -2.41 4.90
N ARG A 77 -0.61 -1.67 4.78
CA ARG A 77 -0.85 -0.46 5.58
C ARG A 77 -0.96 -0.77 7.07
N TRP A 78 -1.62 -1.87 7.43
CA TRP A 78 -1.74 -2.31 8.82
C TRP A 78 -0.41 -2.79 9.40
N MET A 79 0.49 -3.32 8.57
CA MET A 79 1.83 -3.72 9.01
C MET A 79 2.73 -2.49 9.14
N ARG A 80 2.73 -1.84 10.30
CA ARG A 80 3.57 -0.67 10.59
C ARG A 80 5.05 -1.02 10.64
N ASN A 81 5.39 -2.26 11.00
CA ASN A 81 6.73 -2.84 10.96
C ASN A 81 6.94 -3.64 9.66
N SER A 82 8.14 -4.16 9.46
CA SER A 82 8.49 -4.98 8.29
C SER A 82 8.00 -6.44 8.41
N VAL A 83 6.75 -6.65 8.86
CA VAL A 83 6.13 -7.98 8.88
C VAL A 83 5.87 -8.41 7.43
N PRO A 84 6.30 -9.63 7.02
CA PRO A 84 6.06 -10.13 5.67
C PRO A 84 4.57 -10.25 5.36
N VAL A 85 4.21 -9.91 4.12
CA VAL A 85 2.85 -10.08 3.59
C VAL A 85 2.89 -11.15 2.49
N PHE A 86 2.07 -12.17 2.63
CA PHE A 86 1.77 -13.17 1.62
C PHE A 86 0.37 -12.96 1.07
N SER A 87 0.17 -13.12 -0.23
CA SER A 87 -1.14 -12.81 -0.82
C SER A 87 -1.64 -13.88 -1.77
N ILE A 88 -2.93 -14.20 -1.62
CA ILE A 88 -3.68 -15.20 -2.37
C ILE A 88 -4.65 -14.45 -3.27
N LYS A 89 -4.53 -14.65 -4.59
CA LYS A 89 -5.34 -13.99 -5.60
C LYS A 89 -6.70 -14.67 -5.73
N LEU A 90 -7.78 -13.89 -5.71
CA LEU A 90 -9.10 -14.39 -6.10
C LEU A 90 -9.26 -14.45 -7.62
N ALA A 91 -10.14 -15.33 -8.10
CA ALA A 91 -10.51 -15.40 -9.51
C ALA A 91 -11.02 -14.04 -10.01
N GLY A 92 -10.67 -13.67 -11.24
CA GLY A 92 -11.10 -12.40 -11.86
C GLY A 92 -10.43 -11.13 -11.30
N SER A 93 -9.58 -11.20 -10.27
CA SER A 93 -8.83 -10.05 -9.77
C SER A 93 -7.53 -9.84 -10.55
N ARG A 94 -7.11 -8.56 -10.75
CA ARG A 94 -5.83 -8.24 -11.43
C ARG A 94 -4.58 -8.55 -10.60
N GLY A 95 -4.69 -8.89 -9.34
CA GLY A 95 -3.72 -9.25 -8.29
C GLY A 95 -2.24 -9.38 -8.71
N ILE A 96 -1.55 -8.25 -8.93
CA ILE A 96 -0.12 -8.24 -9.29
C ILE A 96 0.76 -8.43 -8.09
N LEU A 97 0.29 -7.96 -6.96
CA LEU A 97 0.96 -8.13 -5.68
C LEU A 97 0.74 -9.54 -5.13
N ALA A 98 -0.16 -10.33 -5.72
CA ALA A 98 -0.44 -11.69 -5.29
C ALA A 98 0.68 -12.66 -5.67
N GLU A 99 0.85 -13.72 -4.88
CA GLU A 99 1.89 -14.71 -5.05
C GLU A 99 1.35 -16.08 -5.46
N THR A 100 0.14 -16.43 -5.04
CA THR A 100 -0.46 -17.73 -5.29
C THR A 100 -1.96 -17.64 -5.60
N THR A 101 -2.52 -18.75 -6.04
CA THR A 101 -3.96 -18.92 -6.29
C THR A 101 -4.61 -19.76 -5.19
N PRO A 102 -5.95 -19.81 -5.09
CA PRO A 102 -6.64 -20.65 -4.11
C PRO A 102 -6.34 -22.14 -4.23
N GLU A 103 -6.08 -22.62 -5.47
CA GLU A 103 -5.80 -24.01 -5.75
C GLU A 103 -4.44 -24.45 -5.19
N GLU A 104 -3.49 -23.51 -5.13
CA GLU A 104 -2.11 -23.75 -4.69
C GLU A 104 -1.86 -23.44 -3.21
N VAL A 105 -2.89 -22.97 -2.48
CA VAL A 105 -2.76 -22.49 -1.09
C VAL A 105 -2.07 -23.50 -0.18
N GLU A 106 -2.40 -24.78 -0.25
CA GLU A 106 -1.87 -25.79 0.65
C GLU A 106 -0.36 -25.99 0.44
N SER A 107 0.05 -26.17 -0.82
CA SER A 107 1.48 -26.29 -1.16
C SER A 107 2.26 -25.00 -0.86
N ALA A 108 1.63 -23.84 -1.05
CA ALA A 108 2.22 -22.54 -0.71
C ALA A 108 2.48 -22.42 0.80
N LEU A 109 1.50 -22.80 1.63
CA LEU A 109 1.67 -22.79 3.09
C LEU A 109 2.74 -23.80 3.54
N ASP A 110 2.82 -24.98 2.92
CA ASP A 110 3.89 -25.94 3.20
C ASP A 110 5.27 -25.33 2.93
N ARG A 111 5.45 -24.65 1.81
CA ARG A 111 6.70 -23.94 1.49
C ARG A 111 7.01 -22.84 2.51
N ILE A 112 6.00 -22.09 2.95
CA ILE A 112 6.16 -21.01 3.95
C ILE A 112 6.66 -21.60 5.28
N PHE A 113 6.02 -22.64 5.79
CA PHE A 113 6.44 -23.28 7.05
C PHE A 113 7.78 -24.04 6.93
N ALA A 114 8.17 -24.46 5.73
CA ALA A 114 9.50 -25.02 5.43
C ALA A 114 10.57 -23.93 5.22
N ASN A 115 10.25 -22.64 5.34
CA ASN A 115 11.13 -21.50 5.03
C ASN A 115 11.68 -21.50 3.59
N SER A 116 10.92 -22.04 2.62
CA SER A 116 11.29 -22.11 1.21
C SER A 116 10.74 -20.91 0.43
N PHE A 117 11.22 -19.72 0.76
CA PHE A 117 10.81 -18.43 0.17
C PHE A 117 11.94 -17.41 0.28
N TYR A 118 11.77 -16.26 -0.40
CA TYR A 118 12.59 -15.07 -0.19
C TYR A 118 11.71 -13.87 0.15
N LEU A 119 12.33 -12.80 0.66
CA LEU A 119 11.65 -11.58 1.07
C LEU A 119 11.98 -10.45 0.10
N GLU A 120 10.96 -9.91 -0.54
CA GLU A 120 11.04 -8.76 -1.43
C GLU A 120 10.64 -7.49 -0.67
N LYS A 121 11.53 -6.48 -0.68
CA LYS A 121 11.26 -5.19 -0.03
C LYS A 121 10.77 -4.17 -1.03
N ARG A 122 9.78 -3.39 -0.61
CA ARG A 122 9.21 -2.27 -1.37
C ARG A 122 9.15 -1.03 -0.49
N MET A 123 9.70 0.08 -0.96
CA MET A 123 9.62 1.34 -0.23
C MET A 123 8.17 1.77 0.00
N ARG A 124 7.96 2.49 1.09
CA ARG A 124 6.70 3.15 1.42
C ARG A 124 6.94 4.62 1.71
N VAL A 125 5.91 5.43 1.49
CA VAL A 125 5.92 6.86 1.84
C VAL A 125 4.80 7.16 2.83
N TYR A 126 4.91 8.26 3.55
CA TYR A 126 3.85 8.76 4.43
C TYR A 126 3.75 10.28 4.32
N ALA A 127 2.60 10.82 4.64
CA ALA A 127 2.40 12.25 4.80
C ALA A 127 2.41 12.63 6.27
N SER A 128 2.93 13.81 6.61
CA SER A 128 2.82 14.38 7.95
C SER A 128 2.48 15.86 7.89
N ILE A 129 1.67 16.30 8.87
CA ILE A 129 1.22 17.68 9.03
C ILE A 129 1.24 18.00 10.52
N ASP A 130 1.93 19.07 10.89
CA ASP A 130 2.00 19.54 12.29
C ASP A 130 2.39 18.44 13.29
N GLY A 131 3.26 17.51 12.87
CA GLY A 131 3.72 16.39 13.68
C GLY A 131 2.80 15.15 13.67
N LEU A 132 1.62 15.23 13.09
CA LEU A 132 0.72 14.09 12.92
C LEU A 132 1.04 13.38 11.59
N ALA A 133 1.27 12.08 11.66
CA ALA A 133 1.63 11.26 10.50
C ALA A 133 0.42 10.42 10.02
N SER A 134 0.30 10.28 8.70
CA SER A 134 -0.62 9.32 8.08
C SER A 134 -0.14 7.88 8.30
N SER A 135 -1.00 6.92 7.98
CA SER A 135 -0.54 5.56 7.70
C SER A 135 0.41 5.56 6.48
N PRO A 136 1.34 4.58 6.39
CA PRO A 136 2.23 4.49 5.23
C PRO A 136 1.48 4.02 3.97
N ALA A 137 1.83 4.63 2.84
CA ALA A 137 1.38 4.24 1.50
C ALA A 137 2.41 3.35 0.82
N LEU A 138 1.95 2.31 0.15
CA LEU A 138 2.77 1.51 -0.76
C LEU A 138 2.85 2.14 -2.15
N ASN A 139 1.72 2.68 -2.64
CA ASN A 139 1.63 3.25 -3.97
C ASN A 139 1.85 4.76 -3.96
N GLU A 140 0.95 5.53 -3.34
CA GLU A 140 0.96 6.98 -3.47
C GLU A 140 0.28 7.74 -2.33
N ILE A 141 0.66 9.00 -2.21
CA ILE A 141 -0.06 10.05 -1.49
C ILE A 141 -0.63 11.02 -2.53
N LEU A 142 -1.94 11.17 -2.55
CA LEU A 142 -2.63 12.14 -3.37
C LEU A 142 -3.10 13.31 -2.50
N ILE A 143 -2.76 14.53 -2.88
CA ILE A 143 -3.29 15.77 -2.31
C ILE A 143 -4.21 16.38 -3.35
N ASN A 144 -5.50 16.42 -3.07
CA ASN A 144 -6.53 16.86 -4.03
C ASN A 144 -7.36 18.01 -3.46
N ARG A 145 -7.75 18.94 -4.33
CA ARG A 145 -8.63 20.05 -3.95
C ARG A 145 -9.98 19.53 -3.45
N MET A 146 -10.58 20.25 -2.52
CA MET A 146 -11.94 20.02 -2.05
C MET A 146 -12.94 20.92 -2.76
N THR A 147 -12.57 22.16 -3.08
CA THR A 147 -13.42 23.12 -3.77
C THR A 147 -13.41 22.90 -5.28
N LEU A 148 -14.56 22.56 -5.89
CA LEU A 148 -14.66 22.26 -7.32
C LEU A 148 -14.71 23.49 -8.22
N THR A 149 -15.12 24.65 -7.70
CA THR A 149 -15.39 25.87 -8.48
C THR A 149 -14.16 26.71 -8.79
N ARG A 150 -13.03 26.44 -8.15
CA ARG A 150 -11.76 27.13 -8.41
C ARG A 150 -10.58 26.18 -8.29
N THR A 151 -9.55 26.47 -9.08
CA THR A 151 -8.30 25.70 -9.09
C THR A 151 -7.30 26.37 -8.14
N PRO A 152 -6.90 25.71 -7.04
CA PRO A 152 -5.94 26.24 -6.08
C PRO A 152 -4.53 26.29 -6.67
N THR A 153 -3.66 27.04 -6.00
CA THR A 153 -2.22 27.03 -6.26
C THR A 153 -1.55 26.09 -5.28
N TYR A 154 -0.80 25.12 -5.82
CA TYR A 154 0.08 24.24 -5.05
C TYR A 154 1.51 24.73 -5.16
N THR A 155 2.19 24.84 -4.04
CA THR A 155 3.64 25.05 -3.96
C THR A 155 4.27 23.72 -3.54
N ILE A 156 5.21 23.22 -4.36
CA ILE A 156 5.88 21.95 -4.16
C ILE A 156 7.37 22.23 -4.00
N ARG A 157 7.98 21.76 -2.90
CA ARG A 157 9.42 21.85 -2.64
C ARG A 157 10.01 20.44 -2.60
N PHE A 158 11.10 20.23 -3.29
CA PHE A 158 11.84 18.97 -3.32
C PHE A 158 13.30 19.24 -3.65
N ALA A 159 14.21 18.54 -2.99
CA ALA A 159 15.65 18.82 -3.08
C ALA A 159 15.94 20.33 -2.84
N HIS A 160 16.44 21.03 -3.84
CA HIS A 160 16.72 22.47 -3.79
C HIS A 160 15.76 23.32 -4.63
N ASP A 161 14.71 22.70 -5.17
CA ASP A 161 13.78 23.32 -6.11
C ASP A 161 12.44 23.66 -5.43
N GLU A 162 11.81 24.73 -5.93
CA GLU A 162 10.45 25.10 -5.59
C GLU A 162 9.65 25.37 -6.87
N LEU A 163 8.49 24.74 -6.98
CA LEU A 163 7.53 24.95 -8.07
C LEU A 163 6.21 25.41 -7.50
N SER A 164 5.60 26.41 -8.15
CA SER A 164 4.27 26.89 -7.78
C SER A 164 3.36 26.91 -9.01
N GLN A 165 2.25 26.17 -8.96
CA GLN A 165 1.35 25.98 -10.08
C GLN A 165 -0.10 25.87 -9.63
N ARG A 166 -1.02 26.36 -10.51
CA ARG A 166 -2.46 26.12 -10.35
C ARG A 166 -2.79 24.73 -10.92
N MET A 167 -3.38 23.87 -10.09
CA MET A 167 -3.76 22.52 -10.48
C MET A 167 -4.84 21.96 -9.55
N ASP A 168 -5.46 20.85 -9.93
CA ASP A 168 -6.50 20.19 -9.14
C ASP A 168 -5.91 19.36 -7.99
N GLY A 169 -4.67 18.93 -8.12
CA GLY A 169 -3.98 18.17 -7.10
C GLY A 169 -2.56 17.80 -7.45
N VAL A 170 -1.88 17.17 -6.48
CA VAL A 170 -0.51 16.65 -6.59
C VAL A 170 -0.53 15.22 -6.10
N LEU A 171 -0.01 14.31 -6.91
CA LEU A 171 0.18 12.91 -6.55
C LEU A 171 1.68 12.63 -6.44
N VAL A 172 2.11 12.09 -5.30
CA VAL A 172 3.48 11.64 -5.06
C VAL A 172 3.46 10.12 -4.95
N SER A 173 4.07 9.44 -5.91
CA SER A 173 4.06 7.98 -5.96
C SER A 173 5.43 7.35 -5.77
N THR A 174 5.43 6.16 -5.18
CA THR A 174 6.59 5.27 -5.10
C THR A 174 6.82 4.59 -6.45
N PRO A 175 7.94 3.90 -6.66
CA PRO A 175 8.13 3.04 -7.82
C PRO A 175 7.04 1.97 -7.95
N THR A 176 6.56 1.39 -6.84
CA THR A 176 5.44 0.43 -6.85
C THR A 176 4.14 1.08 -7.34
N GLY A 177 3.87 2.31 -6.93
CA GLY A 177 2.69 3.09 -7.34
C GLY A 177 2.79 3.68 -8.76
N SER A 178 3.99 3.67 -9.38
CA SER A 178 4.18 4.25 -10.71
C SER A 178 3.32 3.60 -11.81
N THR A 179 2.88 2.35 -11.64
CA THR A 179 1.93 1.65 -12.52
C THR A 179 0.47 1.76 -12.07
N GLY A 180 0.21 2.55 -11.02
CA GLY A 180 -1.12 2.81 -10.45
C GLY A 180 -1.76 4.08 -10.98
N HIS A 181 -2.21 4.92 -10.07
CA HIS A 181 -2.88 6.19 -10.38
C HIS A 181 -1.93 7.15 -11.15
N SER A 182 -0.64 7.19 -10.79
CA SER A 182 0.36 7.99 -11.51
C SER A 182 0.41 7.64 -13.00
N PHE A 183 0.39 6.34 -13.36
CA PHE A 183 0.37 5.89 -14.76
C PHE A 183 -0.87 6.38 -15.51
N SER A 184 -2.04 6.31 -14.88
CA SER A 184 -3.31 6.78 -15.46
C SER A 184 -3.29 8.29 -15.76
N LEU A 185 -2.43 9.04 -15.09
CA LEU A 185 -2.21 10.48 -15.29
C LEU A 185 -1.01 10.78 -16.21
N GLY A 186 -0.47 9.75 -16.88
CA GLY A 186 0.65 9.88 -17.81
C GLY A 186 2.04 9.84 -17.15
N GLY A 187 2.13 9.41 -15.90
CA GLY A 187 3.39 9.21 -15.19
C GLY A 187 4.22 8.06 -15.79
N PRO A 188 5.56 8.11 -15.68
CA PRO A 188 6.44 7.05 -16.15
C PRO A 188 6.34 5.80 -15.28
N VAL A 189 6.59 4.64 -15.88
CA VAL A 189 6.77 3.39 -15.12
C VAL A 189 8.20 3.35 -14.58
N LEU A 190 8.32 3.20 -13.26
CA LEU A 190 9.60 3.02 -12.59
C LEU A 190 9.82 1.55 -12.25
N HIS A 191 11.08 1.11 -12.35
CA HIS A 191 11.46 -0.18 -11.78
C HIS A 191 11.32 -0.13 -10.25
N GLU A 192 10.74 -1.15 -9.66
CA GLU A 192 10.42 -1.22 -8.23
C GLU A 192 11.60 -1.12 -7.27
N GLY A 193 12.80 -1.37 -7.76
CA GLY A 193 14.05 -1.23 -7.00
C GLY A 193 14.69 0.16 -7.06
N LEU A 194 14.08 1.13 -7.75
CA LEU A 194 14.61 2.50 -7.80
C LEU A 194 14.36 3.23 -6.48
N ASP A 195 15.33 4.02 -6.07
CA ASP A 195 15.22 4.92 -4.92
C ASP A 195 14.83 6.33 -5.38
N ALA A 196 13.60 6.45 -5.89
CA ALA A 196 13.06 7.67 -6.49
C ALA A 196 11.56 7.80 -6.22
N LEU A 197 11.02 9.00 -6.37
CA LEU A 197 9.59 9.30 -6.30
C LEU A 197 9.12 9.93 -7.60
N VAL A 198 7.84 9.80 -7.92
CA VAL A 198 7.21 10.48 -9.04
C VAL A 198 6.24 11.54 -8.53
N ILE A 199 6.45 12.79 -8.92
CA ILE A 199 5.50 13.88 -8.70
C ILE A 199 4.64 14.00 -9.94
N THR A 200 3.34 13.74 -9.82
CA THR A 200 2.39 13.80 -10.93
C THR A 200 1.34 14.88 -10.65
N PRO A 201 1.28 15.96 -11.43
CA PRO A 201 0.26 16.99 -11.29
C PRO A 201 -1.08 16.53 -11.85
N LEU A 202 -2.18 16.89 -11.18
CA LEU A 202 -3.54 16.66 -11.65
C LEU A 202 -4.12 17.97 -12.20
N GLY A 203 -4.55 17.98 -13.45
CA GLY A 203 -5.24 19.12 -14.04
C GLY A 203 -4.44 20.43 -13.98
N SER A 204 -3.11 20.38 -14.19
CA SER A 204 -2.26 21.57 -14.18
C SER A 204 -2.60 22.53 -15.31
N VAL A 205 -2.87 23.80 -14.95
CA VAL A 205 -3.24 24.86 -15.90
C VAL A 205 -2.13 25.11 -16.94
N ASN A 206 -0.87 25.07 -16.54
CA ASN A 206 0.28 25.34 -17.40
C ASN A 206 0.99 24.04 -17.87
N ARG A 207 0.29 22.89 -17.83
CA ARG A 207 0.83 21.60 -18.28
C ARG A 207 2.16 21.24 -17.61
N MET A 208 2.25 21.36 -16.28
CA MET A 208 3.41 20.88 -15.55
C MET A 208 3.66 19.41 -15.89
N PRO A 209 4.88 19.02 -16.28
CA PRO A 209 5.20 17.62 -16.56
C PRO A 209 5.25 16.79 -15.28
N GLN A 210 5.19 15.47 -15.45
CA GLN A 210 5.50 14.53 -14.39
C GLN A 210 7.02 14.56 -14.12
N LEU A 211 7.42 14.58 -12.86
CA LEU A 211 8.81 14.65 -12.47
C LEU A 211 9.22 13.38 -11.73
N VAL A 212 10.34 12.80 -12.13
CA VAL A 212 11.03 11.77 -11.34
C VAL A 212 12.09 12.47 -10.52
N VAL A 213 12.01 12.34 -9.20
CA VAL A 213 12.89 13.04 -8.26
C VAL A 213 13.56 12.04 -7.33
N PRO A 214 14.72 12.38 -6.73
CA PRO A 214 15.33 11.56 -5.69
C PRO A 214 14.34 11.30 -4.54
N ASN A 215 14.54 10.19 -3.83
CA ASN A 215 13.75 9.84 -2.65
C ASN A 215 14.14 10.70 -1.44
N GLU A 216 13.82 11.99 -1.52
CA GLU A 216 13.99 12.98 -0.47
C GLU A 216 12.64 13.47 0.01
N GLN A 217 12.61 14.23 1.11
CA GLN A 217 11.38 14.84 1.61
C GLN A 217 10.81 15.81 0.57
N ILE A 218 9.54 15.63 0.24
CA ILE A 218 8.77 16.56 -0.59
C ILE A 218 7.82 17.34 0.33
N GLU A 219 7.81 18.65 0.20
CA GLU A 219 6.86 19.51 0.90
C GLU A 219 5.81 20.04 -0.10
N VAL A 220 4.56 19.96 0.28
CA VAL A 220 3.43 20.43 -0.54
C VAL A 220 2.58 21.36 0.31
N ARG A 221 2.22 22.53 -0.26
CA ARG A 221 1.29 23.48 0.34
C ARG A 221 0.23 23.86 -0.67
N SER A 222 -1.03 23.87 -0.26
CA SER A 222 -2.15 24.41 -1.05
C SER A 222 -2.61 25.71 -0.44
N ASN A 223 -2.93 26.70 -1.28
CA ASN A 223 -3.54 27.95 -0.82
C ASN A 223 -5.05 27.85 -0.54
N ASP A 224 -5.63 26.65 -0.69
CA ASP A 224 -7.01 26.33 -0.35
C ASP A 224 -7.07 25.00 0.42
N GLU A 225 -8.23 24.67 0.97
CA GLU A 225 -8.46 23.38 1.62
C GLU A 225 -8.28 22.23 0.64
N ALA A 226 -7.68 21.14 1.12
CA ALA A 226 -7.43 19.96 0.33
C ALA A 226 -7.64 18.68 1.14
N SER A 227 -7.76 17.57 0.44
CA SER A 227 -7.83 16.23 1.01
C SER A 227 -6.54 15.47 0.70
N ILE A 228 -5.96 14.82 1.71
CA ILE A 228 -4.85 13.87 1.54
C ILE A 228 -5.44 12.47 1.48
N ILE A 229 -5.10 11.74 0.44
CA ILE A 229 -5.59 10.38 0.20
C ILE A 229 -4.39 9.43 0.12
N VAL A 230 -4.40 8.38 0.94
CA VAL A 230 -3.34 7.39 1.08
C VAL A 230 -3.76 6.09 0.39
N ASP A 231 -3.05 5.67 -0.66
CA ASP A 231 -3.32 4.45 -1.46
C ASP A 231 -4.80 4.33 -1.91
N GLY A 232 -5.52 5.44 -2.07
CA GLY A 232 -6.95 5.44 -2.39
C GLY A 232 -7.87 4.83 -1.31
N GLN A 233 -7.38 4.61 -0.08
CA GLN A 233 -8.11 3.86 0.95
C GLN A 233 -8.43 4.64 2.23
N SER A 234 -7.64 5.64 2.56
CA SER A 234 -7.90 6.53 3.69
C SER A 234 -7.71 7.98 3.28
N ALA A 235 -8.56 8.85 3.79
CA ALA A 235 -8.52 10.27 3.48
C ALA A 235 -8.66 11.09 4.75
N PHE A 236 -8.02 12.27 4.78
CA PHE A 236 -8.17 13.28 5.82
C PHE A 236 -8.01 14.67 5.22
N GLU A 237 -8.70 15.63 5.82
CA GLU A 237 -8.77 17.00 5.32
C GLU A 237 -7.67 17.87 5.93
N ILE A 238 -7.20 18.83 5.14
CA ILE A 238 -6.23 19.84 5.55
C ILE A 238 -6.75 21.25 5.29
N LYS A 239 -6.34 22.16 6.14
CA LYS A 239 -6.66 23.58 5.99
C LYS A 239 -5.73 24.24 4.96
N SER A 240 -6.20 25.35 4.42
CA SER A 240 -5.41 26.24 3.58
C SER A 240 -4.05 26.56 4.21
N ASN A 241 -2.99 26.52 3.39
CA ASN A 241 -1.61 26.86 3.74
C ASN A 241 -0.92 25.97 4.77
N GLN A 242 -1.52 24.84 5.20
CA GLN A 242 -0.77 23.85 5.98
C GLN A 242 0.34 23.24 5.14
N ASN A 243 1.49 22.99 5.78
CA ASN A 243 2.64 22.36 5.13
C ASN A 243 2.55 20.85 5.28
N ILE A 244 2.41 20.15 4.17
CA ILE A 244 2.36 18.70 4.09
C ILE A 244 3.76 18.21 3.74
N LYS A 245 4.35 17.37 4.59
CA LYS A 245 5.63 16.72 4.32
C LYS A 245 5.36 15.29 3.90
N ILE A 246 5.89 14.91 2.74
CA ILE A 246 5.86 13.53 2.24
C ILE A 246 7.28 13.01 2.27
N ALA A 247 7.49 11.90 2.95
CA ALA A 247 8.80 11.31 3.12
C ALA A 247 8.74 9.79 3.08
N ARG A 248 9.90 9.16 2.89
CA ARG A 248 10.06 7.71 3.01
C ARG A 248 9.68 7.26 4.41
N TYR A 249 8.85 6.22 4.50
CA TYR A 249 8.56 5.57 5.77
C TYR A 249 9.73 4.69 6.20
N GLN A 250 10.00 4.63 7.50
CA GLN A 250 11.17 3.95 8.05
C GLN A 250 11.19 2.42 7.80
N HIS A 251 10.02 1.81 7.61
CA HIS A 251 9.89 0.38 7.39
C HIS A 251 9.35 0.10 5.98
N ASP A 252 10.10 -0.63 5.19
CA ASP A 252 9.64 -1.11 3.89
C ASP A 252 8.46 -2.09 4.06
N ALA A 253 7.59 -2.15 3.06
CA ALA A 253 6.70 -3.27 2.90
C ALA A 253 7.53 -4.50 2.51
N VAL A 254 7.28 -5.62 3.17
CA VAL A 254 7.98 -6.88 2.88
C VAL A 254 6.99 -7.87 2.31
N PHE A 255 7.29 -8.40 1.12
CA PHE A 255 6.48 -9.43 0.48
C PHE A 255 7.19 -10.78 0.55
N LEU A 256 6.46 -11.81 0.93
CA LEU A 256 6.92 -13.18 0.84
C LEU A 256 6.71 -13.67 -0.60
N ARG A 257 7.78 -14.17 -1.23
CA ARG A 257 7.83 -14.58 -2.62
C ARG A 257 8.42 -15.97 -2.79
N PHE A 258 7.92 -16.69 -3.79
CA PHE A 258 8.44 -18.02 -4.16
C PHE A 258 9.38 -17.99 -5.36
N GLU A 259 9.24 -16.98 -6.22
CA GLU A 259 10.03 -16.82 -7.42
C GLU A 259 10.45 -15.36 -7.62
N THR A 260 11.69 -15.16 -8.05
CA THR A 260 12.14 -13.88 -8.57
C THR A 260 11.50 -13.67 -9.95
N LYS A 261 10.45 -12.86 -9.98
CA LYS A 261 9.87 -12.38 -11.24
C LYS A 261 10.43 -10.99 -11.50
N GLY A 262 10.92 -10.73 -12.72
CA GLY A 262 11.22 -9.38 -13.17
C GLY A 262 9.99 -8.47 -13.02
N LEU A 263 10.03 -7.26 -13.49
CA LEU A 263 8.99 -6.23 -13.39
C LEU A 263 7.55 -6.78 -13.32
N ARG A 264 7.13 -7.28 -12.15
CA ARG A 264 5.76 -7.77 -11.90
C ARG A 264 4.72 -6.70 -12.27
N GLN A 265 5.11 -5.44 -12.16
CA GLN A 265 4.28 -4.29 -12.47
C GLN A 265 3.93 -4.20 -13.97
N LEU A 266 4.74 -4.72 -14.88
CA LEU A 266 4.41 -4.72 -16.32
C LEU A 266 3.25 -5.65 -16.64
N ALA A 267 3.08 -6.74 -15.90
CA ALA A 267 1.92 -7.63 -16.03
C ALA A 267 0.58 -6.88 -15.77
N LYS A 268 0.61 -5.77 -15.00
CA LYS A 268 -0.54 -4.88 -14.78
C LYS A 268 -0.94 -4.13 -16.04
N LEU A 269 0.03 -3.82 -16.84
CA LEU A 269 -0.13 -3.05 -18.06
C LEU A 269 -0.40 -3.95 -19.27
N GLY A 270 -0.42 -5.28 -19.08
CA GLY A 270 -0.70 -6.23 -20.15
C GLY A 270 0.55 -6.70 -20.94
N TYR A 271 1.76 -6.48 -20.40
CA TYR A 271 3.03 -6.92 -20.98
C TYR A 271 3.59 -8.16 -20.32
#